data_f95a6448aa26f921c160cc3d15d01dc1
#
_entry.id   f95a6448aa26f921c160cc3d15d01dc1
#
_cell.length_a   1.000
_cell.length_b   1.000
_cell.length_c   1.000
_cell.angle_alpha   90.00
_cell.angle_beta   90.00
_cell.angle_gamma   90.00
#
_symmetry.space_group_name_H-M   'P 1'
#
loop_
_entity.id
_entity.type
_entity.pdbx_description
1 polymer ?
#
loop_
_entity_poly.entity_id
_entity_poly.type
_entity_poly.pdbx_seq_one_letter_code
_entity_poly.pdbx_strand_id
1 'polypeptide(L)'
;MALGIRTVEWWSVRKRLADLAVLHEIVAPGPGIRLLDLGGGAGAATERFARGCSEIVILEPNAKKAAYGRRRRPAIQFLEGRAQAIPYPDGSFDRVTAVVSFHHMEDPDRVLTEVRRVLREGGRFVLMELPPSHAPGALFHWFAARHGEHLSFSDPDELAQKLEAHGFRDVSTSHASRGFFVAGTR
;
A
#
# COMPACT_ATOMS: atom_id res chain seq x y z
N MET A 1 1.49 19.51 15.24
CA MET A 1 1.90 18.26 14.56
C MET A 1 0.74 17.27 14.36
N ALA A 2 -0.05 16.92 15.37
CA ALA A 2 -1.24 16.05 15.23
C ALA A 2 -2.33 16.64 14.29
N LEU A 3 -2.46 17.96 14.25
CA LEU A 3 -3.40 18.66 13.37
C LEU A 3 -3.05 18.45 11.88
N GLY A 4 -1.76 18.47 11.53
CA GLY A 4 -1.29 18.24 10.15
C GLY A 4 -1.58 16.81 9.65
N ILE A 5 -1.31 15.79 10.46
CA ILE A 5 -1.59 14.39 10.09
C ILE A 5 -3.10 14.21 9.86
N ARG A 6 -3.94 14.73 10.77
CA ARG A 6 -5.40 14.64 10.67
C ARG A 6 -5.96 15.30 9.41
N THR A 7 -5.44 16.47 9.05
CA THR A 7 -5.87 17.20 7.86
C THR A 7 -5.48 16.48 6.57
N VAL A 8 -4.24 15.98 6.49
CA VAL A 8 -3.75 15.23 5.34
C VAL A 8 -4.53 13.92 5.16
N GLU A 9 -4.78 13.16 6.24
CA GLU A 9 -5.60 11.95 6.20
C GLU A 9 -7.02 12.23 5.67
N TRP A 10 -7.70 13.24 6.24
CA TRP A 10 -9.07 13.58 5.87
C TRP A 10 -9.18 13.94 4.37
N TRP A 11 -8.26 14.78 3.88
CA TRP A 11 -8.20 15.16 2.46
C TRP A 11 -7.89 13.96 1.55
N SER A 12 -6.92 13.15 1.93
CA SER A 12 -6.49 11.97 1.18
C SER A 12 -7.63 10.96 1.03
N VAL A 13 -8.31 10.64 2.11
CA VAL A 13 -9.43 9.70 2.11
C VAL A 13 -10.64 10.26 1.35
N ARG A 14 -11.03 11.53 1.60
CA ARG A 14 -12.20 12.15 0.96
C ARG A 14 -12.08 12.19 -0.57
N LYS A 15 -10.89 12.46 -1.08
CA LYS A 15 -10.62 12.49 -2.53
C LYS A 15 -10.65 11.11 -3.20
N ARG A 16 -10.57 10.03 -2.42
CA ARG A 16 -10.47 8.65 -2.91
C ARG A 16 -11.60 7.74 -2.44
N LEU A 17 -12.70 8.27 -1.95
CA LEU A 17 -13.78 7.44 -1.40
C LEU A 17 -14.31 6.41 -2.40
N ALA A 18 -14.50 6.80 -3.66
CA ALA A 18 -14.92 5.89 -4.71
C ALA A 18 -13.87 4.80 -4.98
N ASP A 19 -12.61 5.20 -5.07
CA ASP A 19 -11.50 4.26 -5.31
C ASP A 19 -11.30 3.29 -4.14
N LEU A 20 -11.53 3.74 -2.89
CA LEU A 20 -11.46 2.86 -1.72
C LEU A 20 -12.60 1.84 -1.68
N ALA A 21 -13.76 2.15 -2.26
CA ALA A 21 -14.85 1.19 -2.42
C ALA A 21 -14.48 0.11 -3.45
N VAL A 22 -13.93 0.51 -4.59
CA VAL A 22 -13.41 -0.44 -5.60
C VAL A 22 -12.25 -1.27 -5.03
N LEU A 23 -11.34 -0.64 -4.30
CA LEU A 23 -10.25 -1.34 -3.63
C LEU A 23 -10.76 -2.39 -2.65
N HIS A 24 -11.80 -2.09 -1.89
CA HIS A 24 -12.46 -3.06 -1.00
C HIS A 24 -12.94 -4.30 -1.76
N GLU A 25 -13.58 -4.11 -2.91
CA GLU A 25 -14.03 -5.23 -3.77
C GLU A 25 -12.86 -6.06 -4.31
N ILE A 26 -11.78 -5.40 -4.77
CA ILE A 26 -10.58 -6.07 -5.30
C ILE A 26 -9.85 -6.84 -4.20
N VAL A 27 -9.71 -6.27 -3.02
CA VAL A 27 -9.07 -6.90 -1.84
C VAL A 27 -9.92 -8.07 -1.34
N ALA A 28 -11.24 -7.98 -1.48
CA ALA A 28 -12.19 -8.96 -0.98
C ALA A 28 -11.92 -9.35 0.48
N PRO A 29 -12.00 -8.40 1.43
CA PRO A 29 -11.80 -8.68 2.84
C PRO A 29 -12.92 -9.56 3.38
N GLY A 30 -12.63 -10.31 4.44
CA GLY A 30 -13.63 -11.20 5.05
C GLY A 30 -13.14 -11.85 6.34
N PRO A 31 -14.03 -12.59 7.01
CA PRO A 31 -13.67 -13.36 8.20
C PRO A 31 -12.57 -14.37 7.86
N GLY A 32 -11.52 -14.40 8.66
CA GLY A 32 -10.34 -15.24 8.43
C GLY A 32 -9.27 -14.65 7.54
N ILE A 33 -9.50 -13.49 6.88
CA ILE A 33 -8.49 -12.81 6.06
C ILE A 33 -7.55 -12.00 6.96
N ARG A 34 -6.25 -12.27 6.82
CA ARG A 34 -5.15 -11.47 7.42
C ARG A 34 -4.57 -10.56 6.35
N LEU A 35 -4.58 -9.25 6.60
CA LEU A 35 -4.15 -8.23 5.65
C LEU A 35 -2.95 -7.45 6.19
N LEU A 36 -1.94 -7.27 5.32
CA LEU A 36 -0.82 -6.37 5.54
C LEU A 36 -0.93 -5.19 4.57
N ASP A 37 -0.88 -3.96 5.09
CA ASP A 37 -0.84 -2.73 4.29
C ASP A 37 0.52 -2.06 4.39
N LEU A 38 1.22 -1.93 3.27
CA LEU A 38 2.56 -1.38 3.18
C LEU A 38 2.50 0.14 2.97
N GLY A 39 3.08 0.88 3.90
CA GLY A 39 3.07 2.35 3.86
C GLY A 39 1.68 2.94 4.14
N GLY A 40 0.83 2.24 4.89
CA GLY A 40 -0.56 2.64 5.17
C GLY A 40 -0.72 3.92 6.02
N GLY A 41 0.39 4.58 6.35
CA GLY A 41 0.40 5.84 7.08
C GLY A 41 -0.18 5.69 8.49
N ALA A 42 -1.16 6.53 8.82
CA ALA A 42 -1.88 6.42 10.08
C ALA A 42 -3.16 5.56 9.97
N GLY A 43 -3.41 4.90 8.85
CA GLY A 43 -4.40 3.86 8.67
C GLY A 43 -5.81 4.31 8.28
N ALA A 44 -6.02 5.57 7.90
CA ALA A 44 -7.37 6.07 7.60
C ALA A 44 -7.99 5.45 6.33
N ALA A 45 -7.19 5.15 5.32
CA ALA A 45 -7.63 4.44 4.12
C ALA A 45 -7.81 2.95 4.44
N THR A 46 -6.82 2.34 5.10
CA THR A 46 -6.81 0.93 5.47
C THR A 46 -8.03 0.53 6.28
N GLU A 47 -8.40 1.31 7.29
CA GLU A 47 -9.60 1.11 8.12
C GLU A 47 -10.88 0.99 7.28
N ARG A 48 -10.93 1.64 6.11
CA ARG A 48 -12.11 1.62 5.22
C ARG A 48 -12.11 0.42 4.29
N PHE A 49 -11.05 0.25 3.50
CA PHE A 49 -11.04 -0.80 2.49
C PHE A 49 -10.79 -2.21 3.07
N ALA A 50 -10.14 -2.31 4.23
CA ALA A 50 -9.86 -3.59 4.88
C ALA A 50 -10.94 -4.02 5.89
N ARG A 51 -12.06 -3.30 5.97
CA ARG A 51 -13.15 -3.64 6.89
C ARG A 51 -13.66 -5.05 6.64
N GLY A 52 -13.70 -5.87 7.68
CA GLY A 52 -14.12 -7.26 7.63
C GLY A 52 -12.98 -8.26 7.70
N CYS A 53 -11.71 -7.84 7.53
CA CYS A 53 -10.56 -8.68 7.80
C CYS A 53 -10.50 -9.08 9.28
N SER A 54 -10.05 -10.30 9.57
CA SER A 54 -9.85 -10.78 10.93
C SER A 54 -8.65 -10.15 11.61
N GLU A 55 -7.64 -9.78 10.83
CA GLU A 55 -6.44 -9.10 11.30
C GLU A 55 -5.98 -8.08 10.25
N ILE A 56 -5.66 -6.87 10.71
CA ILE A 56 -5.12 -5.80 9.87
C ILE A 56 -3.81 -5.33 10.49
N VAL A 57 -2.75 -5.42 9.70
CA VAL A 57 -1.41 -4.94 10.05
C VAL A 57 -1.01 -3.83 9.10
N ILE A 58 -0.46 -2.74 9.60
CA ILE A 58 0.17 -1.69 8.81
C ILE A 58 1.66 -1.67 9.10
N LEU A 59 2.48 -1.76 8.06
CA LEU A 59 3.93 -1.56 8.12
C LEU A 59 4.23 -0.14 7.61
N GLU A 60 4.64 0.75 8.51
CA GLU A 60 4.86 2.17 8.22
C GLU A 60 6.24 2.62 8.71
N PRO A 61 7.12 3.14 7.82
CA PRO A 61 8.46 3.58 8.23
C PRO A 61 8.46 4.86 9.08
N ASN A 62 7.41 5.66 9.03
CA ASN A 62 7.31 6.89 9.81
C ASN A 62 6.73 6.62 11.21
N ALA A 63 7.60 6.56 12.23
CA ALA A 63 7.23 6.31 13.61
C ALA A 63 6.11 7.23 14.13
N LYS A 64 6.07 8.50 13.68
CA LYS A 64 5.05 9.48 14.13
C LYS A 64 3.67 9.14 13.55
N LYS A 65 3.60 8.71 12.27
CA LYS A 65 2.35 8.25 11.65
C LYS A 65 1.87 6.95 12.31
N ALA A 66 2.75 5.98 12.50
CA ALA A 66 2.43 4.72 13.17
C ALA A 66 1.93 4.93 14.61
N ALA A 67 2.61 5.77 15.39
CA ALA A 67 2.19 6.10 16.76
C ALA A 67 0.85 6.85 16.82
N TYR A 68 0.58 7.73 15.86
CA TYR A 68 -0.71 8.40 15.74
C TYR A 68 -1.81 7.40 15.39
N GLY A 69 -1.56 6.49 14.43
CA GLY A 69 -2.48 5.43 14.01
C GLY A 69 -2.87 4.51 15.17
N ARG A 70 -1.90 3.99 15.93
CA ARG A 70 -2.14 3.12 17.11
C ARG A 70 -3.13 3.73 18.10
N ARG A 71 -3.02 5.03 18.36
CA ARG A 71 -3.92 5.73 19.29
C ARG A 71 -5.34 5.92 18.76
N ARG A 72 -5.49 6.01 17.44
CA ARG A 72 -6.77 6.33 16.79
C ARG A 72 -7.52 5.11 16.33
N ARG A 73 -6.81 4.01 16.03
CA ARG A 73 -7.32 2.78 15.43
C ARG A 73 -6.79 1.55 16.18
N PRO A 74 -7.29 1.33 17.42
CA PRO A 74 -6.78 0.26 18.27
C PRO A 74 -7.03 -1.16 17.70
N ALA A 75 -7.95 -1.30 16.75
CA ALA A 75 -8.21 -2.56 16.06
C ALA A 75 -7.18 -2.88 14.95
N ILE A 76 -6.29 -1.95 14.62
CA ILE A 76 -5.24 -2.13 13.61
C ILE A 76 -3.89 -2.22 14.31
N GLN A 77 -3.11 -3.24 13.99
CA GLN A 77 -1.74 -3.36 14.44
C GLN A 77 -0.83 -2.47 13.56
N PHE A 78 -0.01 -1.64 14.21
CA PHE A 78 0.98 -0.81 13.53
C PHE A 78 2.38 -1.25 13.89
N LEU A 79 3.18 -1.57 12.87
CA LEU A 79 4.61 -1.87 13.00
C LEU A 79 5.40 -0.76 12.31
N GLU A 80 6.50 -0.39 12.94
CA GLU A 80 7.49 0.48 12.33
C GLU A 80 8.48 -0.37 11.54
N GLY A 81 8.65 -0.07 10.26
CA GLY A 81 9.55 -0.84 9.40
C GLY A 81 9.40 -0.50 7.92
N ARG A 82 10.28 -1.08 7.11
CA ARG A 82 10.33 -0.89 5.66
C ARG A 82 9.88 -2.14 4.92
N ALA A 83 9.24 -1.96 3.76
CA ALA A 83 8.72 -3.05 2.94
C ALA A 83 9.81 -3.97 2.36
N GLN A 84 11.07 -3.52 2.30
CA GLN A 84 12.22 -4.32 1.88
C GLN A 84 12.64 -5.40 2.88
N ALA A 85 12.10 -5.36 4.12
CA ALA A 85 12.36 -6.33 5.18
C ALA A 85 11.14 -6.46 6.08
N ILE A 86 10.15 -7.22 5.62
CA ILE A 86 8.87 -7.39 6.33
C ILE A 86 9.08 -8.34 7.52
N PRO A 87 8.84 -7.91 8.77
CA PRO A 87 9.16 -8.69 9.98
C PRO A 87 8.10 -9.77 10.28
N TYR A 88 7.77 -10.56 9.27
CA TYR A 88 6.83 -11.68 9.34
C TYR A 88 7.40 -12.92 8.65
N PRO A 89 7.05 -14.13 9.11
CA PRO A 89 7.39 -15.37 8.42
C PRO A 89 6.75 -15.49 7.05
N ASP A 90 7.25 -16.44 6.25
CA ASP A 90 6.67 -16.81 4.96
C ASP A 90 5.20 -17.23 5.11
N GLY A 91 4.36 -16.84 4.15
CA GLY A 91 2.96 -17.25 4.13
C GLY A 91 2.08 -16.68 5.24
N SER A 92 2.46 -15.57 5.85
CA SER A 92 1.76 -14.97 7.01
C SER A 92 0.45 -14.28 6.65
N PHE A 93 0.25 -13.86 5.41
CA PHE A 93 -0.87 -13.00 5.00
C PHE A 93 -1.65 -13.56 3.81
N ASP A 94 -2.95 -13.34 3.83
CA ASP A 94 -3.86 -13.62 2.71
C ASP A 94 -3.87 -12.50 1.69
N ARG A 95 -3.69 -11.28 2.18
CA ARG A 95 -3.71 -10.04 1.38
C ARG A 95 -2.54 -9.17 1.78
N VAL A 96 -1.86 -8.62 0.78
CA VAL A 96 -0.93 -7.51 0.95
C VAL A 96 -1.41 -6.36 0.07
N THR A 97 -1.37 -5.15 0.59
CA THR A 97 -1.76 -3.94 -0.15
C THR A 97 -0.65 -2.89 -0.09
N ALA A 98 -0.61 -2.02 -1.12
CA ALA A 98 0.13 -0.78 -1.09
C ALA A 98 -0.70 0.30 -1.79
N VAL A 99 -1.16 1.28 -1.01
CA VAL A 99 -2.14 2.28 -1.47
C VAL A 99 -1.48 3.65 -1.56
N VAL A 100 -1.10 4.03 -2.79
CA VAL A 100 -0.38 5.30 -3.08
C VAL A 100 0.85 5.43 -2.19
N SER A 101 1.60 4.36 -2.11
CA SER A 101 2.78 4.25 -1.26
C SER A 101 3.95 3.53 -1.94
N PHE A 102 3.68 2.73 -2.97
CA PHE A 102 4.70 1.93 -3.64
C PHE A 102 5.75 2.80 -4.34
N HIS A 103 5.33 3.93 -4.92
CA HIS A 103 6.23 4.90 -5.56
C HIS A 103 7.22 5.59 -4.59
N HIS A 104 7.03 5.46 -3.28
CA HIS A 104 7.98 5.91 -2.25
C HIS A 104 8.96 4.81 -1.81
N MET A 105 8.77 3.57 -2.27
CA MET A 105 9.58 2.45 -1.81
C MET A 105 10.89 2.37 -2.62
N GLU A 106 12.00 2.41 -1.91
CA GLU A 106 13.30 2.11 -2.47
C GLU A 106 13.36 0.61 -2.84
N ASP A 107 14.11 0.25 -3.88
CA ASP A 107 14.29 -1.13 -4.31
C ASP A 107 12.96 -1.90 -4.46
N PRO A 108 12.13 -1.56 -5.46
CA PRO A 108 10.82 -2.18 -5.66
C PRO A 108 10.92 -3.70 -5.92
N ASP A 109 12.01 -4.19 -6.48
CA ASP A 109 12.22 -5.62 -6.74
C ASP A 109 12.40 -6.39 -5.43
N ARG A 110 13.13 -5.81 -4.48
CA ARG A 110 13.23 -6.37 -3.13
C ARG A 110 11.88 -6.35 -2.40
N VAL A 111 11.10 -5.28 -2.56
CA VAL A 111 9.75 -5.20 -1.99
C VAL A 111 8.86 -6.30 -2.55
N LEU A 112 8.84 -6.51 -3.86
CA LEU A 112 8.01 -7.55 -4.49
C LEU A 112 8.44 -8.96 -4.04
N THR A 113 9.75 -9.19 -3.87
CA THR A 113 10.27 -10.44 -3.30
C THR A 113 9.73 -10.69 -1.88
N GLU A 114 9.77 -9.68 -1.01
CA GLU A 114 9.25 -9.76 0.36
C GLU A 114 7.73 -9.93 0.40
N VAL A 115 7.00 -9.17 -0.43
CA VAL A 115 5.54 -9.32 -0.58
C VAL A 115 5.18 -10.74 -0.96
N ARG A 116 5.85 -11.29 -1.98
CA ARG A 116 5.62 -12.66 -2.40
C ARG A 116 5.96 -13.67 -1.30
N ARG A 117 7.04 -13.45 -0.55
CA ARG A 117 7.44 -14.31 0.56
C ARG A 117 6.37 -14.36 1.65
N VAL A 118 5.86 -13.20 2.10
CA VAL A 118 4.91 -13.15 3.22
C VAL A 118 3.47 -13.48 2.84
N LEU A 119 3.10 -13.42 1.56
CA LEU A 119 1.83 -13.93 1.08
C LEU A 119 1.80 -15.46 1.17
N ARG A 120 0.68 -16.04 1.58
CA ARG A 120 0.44 -17.49 1.45
C ARG A 120 0.22 -17.88 -0.02
N GLU A 121 0.30 -19.16 -0.33
CA GLU A 121 -0.13 -19.66 -1.66
C GLU A 121 -1.60 -19.29 -1.92
N GLY A 122 -1.88 -18.76 -3.11
CA GLY A 122 -3.19 -18.18 -3.46
C GLY A 122 -3.50 -16.85 -2.79
N GLY A 123 -2.56 -16.28 -2.02
CA GLY A 123 -2.67 -14.95 -1.45
C GLY A 123 -2.54 -13.87 -2.54
N ARG A 124 -3.14 -12.70 -2.31
CA ARG A 124 -3.24 -11.64 -3.34
C ARG A 124 -2.52 -10.37 -2.92
N PHE A 125 -1.71 -9.83 -3.83
CA PHE A 125 -1.16 -8.48 -3.73
C PHE A 125 -2.01 -7.51 -4.53
N VAL A 126 -2.35 -6.36 -3.94
CA VAL A 126 -3.15 -5.31 -4.58
C VAL A 126 -2.46 -3.97 -4.40
N LEU A 127 -2.11 -3.36 -5.52
CA LEU A 127 -1.57 -2.01 -5.62
C LEU A 127 -2.67 -1.04 -6.06
N MET A 128 -2.72 0.12 -5.44
CA MET A 128 -3.40 1.30 -5.96
C MET A 128 -2.38 2.41 -6.11
N GLU A 129 -2.15 2.90 -7.33
CA GLU A 129 -1.12 3.90 -7.59
C GLU A 129 -1.60 5.04 -8.50
N LEU A 130 -0.80 6.09 -8.52
CA LEU A 130 -0.99 7.24 -9.38
C LEU A 130 -0.13 7.07 -10.65
N PRO A 131 -0.65 7.44 -11.85
CA PRO A 131 0.14 7.37 -13.07
C PRO A 131 1.23 8.44 -13.10
N PRO A 132 2.28 8.27 -13.92
CA PRO A 132 3.38 9.24 -14.07
C PRO A 132 2.92 10.66 -14.40
N SER A 133 1.79 10.82 -15.08
CA SER A 133 1.17 12.13 -15.36
C SER A 133 0.75 12.91 -14.11
N HIS A 134 0.63 12.25 -12.96
CA HIS A 134 0.38 12.86 -11.66
C HIS A 134 1.67 13.04 -10.84
N ALA A 135 2.81 12.65 -11.41
CA ALA A 135 4.10 12.89 -10.77
C ALA A 135 4.32 14.39 -10.57
N PRO A 136 4.79 14.79 -9.40
CA PRO A 136 5.15 16.19 -9.18
C PRO A 136 6.21 16.62 -10.17
N GLY A 137 6.20 17.91 -10.57
CA GLY A 137 7.18 18.44 -11.51
C GLY A 137 8.63 18.31 -11.01
N ALA A 138 9.59 18.52 -11.93
CA ALA A 138 11.02 18.32 -11.68
C ALA A 138 11.56 19.02 -10.41
N LEU A 139 11.03 20.19 -10.07
CA LEU A 139 11.41 20.92 -8.85
C LEU A 139 11.02 20.17 -7.58
N PHE A 140 9.87 19.50 -7.57
CA PHE A 140 9.42 18.71 -6.43
C PHE A 140 10.23 17.42 -6.31
N HIS A 141 10.54 16.75 -7.44
CA HIS A 141 11.44 15.59 -7.46
C HIS A 141 12.82 15.94 -6.89
N TRP A 142 13.36 17.08 -7.29
CA TRP A 142 14.64 17.59 -6.75
C TRP A 142 14.54 17.85 -5.24
N PHE A 143 13.45 18.45 -4.77
CA PHE A 143 13.23 18.73 -3.35
C PHE A 143 13.07 17.42 -2.55
N ALA A 144 12.28 16.47 -3.03
CA ALA A 144 12.07 15.17 -2.42
C ALA A 144 13.40 14.39 -2.29
N ALA A 145 14.18 14.34 -3.37
CA ALA A 145 15.50 13.69 -3.37
C ALA A 145 16.48 14.34 -2.37
N ARG A 146 16.43 15.66 -2.24
CA ARG A 146 17.28 16.39 -1.27
C ARG A 146 16.90 16.09 0.18
N HIS A 147 15.67 15.66 0.43
CA HIS A 147 15.19 15.25 1.75
C HIS A 147 15.19 13.72 1.94
N GLY A 148 15.85 12.97 1.02
CA GLY A 148 15.97 11.52 1.11
C GLY A 148 14.67 10.78 0.78
N GLU A 149 13.72 11.42 0.09
CA GLU A 149 12.52 10.77 -0.41
C GLU A 149 12.78 10.24 -1.83
N HIS A 150 12.56 8.95 -2.02
CA HIS A 150 12.57 8.31 -3.33
C HIS A 150 11.15 8.40 -3.94
N LEU A 151 11.06 8.83 -5.20
CA LEU A 151 9.79 8.88 -5.93
C LEU A 151 9.99 8.20 -7.29
N SER A 152 9.34 7.07 -7.48
CA SER A 152 9.35 6.32 -8.74
C SER A 152 7.93 5.97 -9.15
N PHE A 153 7.38 6.74 -10.08
CA PHE A 153 6.05 6.48 -10.64
C PHE A 153 6.20 5.57 -11.86
N SER A 154 5.38 4.53 -11.91
CA SER A 154 5.32 3.57 -13.00
C SER A 154 3.94 3.57 -13.65
N ASP A 155 3.88 3.18 -14.91
CA ASP A 155 2.63 2.92 -15.62
C ASP A 155 2.01 1.58 -15.15
N PRO A 156 0.67 1.40 -15.31
CA PRO A 156 0.01 0.16 -14.91
C PRO A 156 0.59 -1.08 -15.59
N ASP A 157 0.94 -0.99 -16.88
CA ASP A 157 1.51 -2.10 -17.62
C ASP A 157 2.94 -2.46 -17.15
N GLU A 158 3.74 -1.45 -16.83
CA GLU A 158 5.07 -1.64 -16.23
C GLU A 158 4.98 -2.36 -14.89
N LEU A 159 4.05 -1.95 -14.01
CA LEU A 159 3.85 -2.61 -12.72
C LEU A 159 3.29 -4.03 -12.87
N ALA A 160 2.40 -4.26 -13.84
CA ALA A 160 1.90 -5.60 -14.14
C ALA A 160 3.03 -6.53 -14.57
N GLN A 161 3.88 -6.11 -15.53
CA GLN A 161 5.05 -6.87 -15.97
C GLN A 161 6.04 -7.14 -14.83
N LYS A 162 6.25 -6.16 -13.92
CA LYS A 162 7.08 -6.36 -12.73
C LYS A 162 6.50 -7.44 -11.81
N LEU A 163 5.19 -7.45 -11.58
CA LEU A 163 4.55 -8.50 -10.78
C LEU A 163 4.75 -9.88 -11.43
N GLU A 164 4.51 -10.00 -12.73
CA GLU A 164 4.70 -11.25 -13.48
C GLU A 164 6.16 -11.74 -13.40
N ALA A 165 7.13 -10.84 -13.59
CA ALA A 165 8.55 -11.14 -13.47
C ALA A 165 8.95 -11.65 -12.08
N HIS A 166 8.21 -11.24 -11.03
CA HIS A 166 8.40 -11.73 -9.66
C HIS A 166 7.56 -12.97 -9.33
N GLY A 167 6.93 -13.60 -10.34
CA GLY A 167 6.21 -14.87 -10.21
C GLY A 167 4.80 -14.72 -9.64
N PHE A 168 4.19 -13.53 -9.71
CA PHE A 168 2.75 -13.38 -9.49
C PHE A 168 1.99 -13.87 -10.72
N ARG A 169 0.84 -14.50 -10.49
CA ARG A 169 -0.07 -15.03 -11.51
C ARG A 169 -1.38 -14.24 -11.52
N ASP A 170 -2.21 -14.43 -12.54
CA ASP A 170 -3.52 -13.78 -12.68
C ASP A 170 -3.41 -12.26 -12.51
N VAL A 171 -2.34 -11.68 -13.09
CA VAL A 171 -2.08 -10.25 -12.97
C VAL A 171 -3.12 -9.49 -13.78
N SER A 172 -3.74 -8.50 -13.15
CA SER A 172 -4.79 -7.68 -13.75
C SER A 172 -4.59 -6.20 -13.43
N THR A 173 -4.97 -5.35 -14.38
CA THR A 173 -4.98 -3.90 -14.21
C THR A 173 -6.40 -3.37 -14.34
N SER A 174 -6.70 -2.29 -13.62
CA SER A 174 -7.98 -1.58 -13.78
C SER A 174 -7.83 -0.11 -13.41
N HIS A 175 -8.77 0.71 -13.89
CA HIS A 175 -8.74 2.14 -13.65
C HIS A 175 -9.30 2.50 -12.27
N ALA A 176 -8.68 3.49 -11.63
CA ALA A 176 -9.23 4.23 -10.50
C ALA A 176 -9.64 5.63 -10.98
N SER A 177 -10.41 6.36 -10.19
CA SER A 177 -10.84 7.73 -10.56
C SER A 177 -9.66 8.71 -10.71
N ARG A 178 -8.56 8.45 -10.00
CA ARG A 178 -7.36 9.29 -9.99
C ARG A 178 -6.06 8.49 -10.20
N GLY A 179 -6.15 7.25 -10.58
CA GLY A 179 -5.01 6.36 -10.71
C GLY A 179 -5.40 5.04 -11.34
N PHE A 180 -4.79 3.99 -10.86
CA PHE A 180 -5.04 2.64 -11.34
C PHE A 180 -4.80 1.61 -10.24
N PHE A 181 -5.33 0.43 -10.45
CA PHE A 181 -5.06 -0.75 -9.63
C PHE A 181 -4.26 -1.76 -10.42
N VAL A 182 -3.35 -2.45 -9.76
CA VAL A 182 -2.70 -3.67 -10.26
C VAL A 182 -2.83 -4.73 -9.17
N ALA A 183 -3.25 -5.92 -9.55
CA ALA A 183 -3.38 -7.02 -8.62
C ALA A 183 -2.79 -8.30 -9.20
N GLY A 184 -2.19 -9.13 -8.35
CA GLY A 184 -1.65 -10.43 -8.74
C GLY A 184 -1.74 -11.43 -7.60
N THR A 185 -1.75 -12.72 -7.93
CA THR A 185 -1.86 -13.86 -7.00
C THR A 185 -0.49 -14.54 -6.86
N ARG A 186 -0.08 -14.88 -5.64
CA ARG A 186 1.12 -15.68 -5.39
C ARG A 186 0.97 -17.11 -5.93
#